data_59aa8da3f18d92f3b49d1ee5252e992e
#
_entry.id   59aa8da3f18d92f3b49d1ee5252e992e
#
_cell.length_a   1.000
_cell.length_b   1.000
_cell.length_c   1.000
_cell.angle_alpha   90.00
_cell.angle_beta   90.00
_cell.angle_gamma   90.00
#
_symmetry.space_group_name_H-M   'P 1'
#
loop_
_entity.id
_entity.type
_entity.pdbx_description
1 polymer ?
#
loop_
_entity_poly.entity_id
_entity_poly.type
_entity_poly.pdbx_seq_one_letter_code
_entity_poly.pdbx_strand_id
1 'polypeptide(L)'
;MPGQEFERDMVHAWNAYAETYGKKLIAYRHYQMRYQPQLFDVLVDSRPNEFYLALECKSIDPSTVSQLYFKQHFSAPKGIHQVIRESEWLSLSGRNGFLVVELRRGKGKHTSCFFVPWRSVSYNFKAGEKGIDSEIITRCPSCDKRGGKYTFDDEFIEQVVRMLDSYPKDAKKAYKKKWSK
;
A
#
# COMPACT_ATOMS: atom_id res chain seq x y z
N MET A 1 6.76 -14.16 -11.86
CA MET A 1 6.54 -14.39 -10.41
C MET A 1 5.23 -13.70 -10.01
N PRO A 2 4.37 -14.29 -9.17
CA PRO A 2 3.02 -13.74 -8.86
C PRO A 2 3.02 -12.31 -8.31
N GLY A 3 4.02 -11.93 -7.49
CA GLY A 3 4.11 -10.57 -6.94
C GLY A 3 4.30 -9.49 -8.01
N GLN A 4 5.15 -9.73 -8.99
CA GLN A 4 5.41 -8.77 -10.07
C GLN A 4 4.22 -8.56 -11.02
N GLU A 5 3.30 -9.53 -11.09
CA GLU A 5 2.06 -9.38 -11.86
C GLU A 5 1.14 -8.38 -11.18
N PHE A 6 0.95 -8.49 -9.87
CA PHE A 6 0.10 -7.58 -9.11
C PHE A 6 0.62 -6.13 -9.11
N GLU A 7 1.94 -5.93 -9.00
CA GLU A 7 2.55 -4.61 -9.15
C GLU A 7 2.23 -3.98 -10.53
N ARG A 8 2.33 -4.77 -11.61
CA ARG A 8 1.98 -4.32 -12.96
C ARG A 8 0.49 -3.99 -13.09
N ASP A 9 -0.36 -4.81 -12.49
CA ASP A 9 -1.81 -4.57 -12.48
C ASP A 9 -2.14 -3.23 -11.81
N MET A 10 -1.45 -2.88 -10.71
CA MET A 10 -1.63 -1.59 -10.04
C MET A 10 -1.18 -0.42 -10.92
N VAL A 11 -0.04 -0.53 -11.57
CA VAL A 11 0.42 0.50 -12.54
C VAL A 11 -0.59 0.69 -13.66
N HIS A 12 -1.09 -0.41 -14.24
CA HIS A 12 -2.08 -0.35 -15.31
C HIS A 12 -3.40 0.27 -14.84
N ALA A 13 -3.88 -0.10 -13.65
CA ALA A 13 -5.14 0.42 -13.11
C ALA A 13 -5.08 1.94 -12.86
N TRP A 14 -3.99 2.45 -12.28
CA TRP A 14 -3.80 3.89 -12.07
C TRP A 14 -3.67 4.67 -13.39
N ASN A 15 -2.91 4.17 -14.36
CA ASN A 15 -2.75 4.86 -15.65
C ASN A 15 -4.04 4.80 -16.49
N ALA A 16 -4.79 3.69 -16.45
CA ALA A 16 -6.10 3.60 -17.09
C ALA A 16 -7.12 4.55 -16.44
N TYR A 17 -7.10 4.70 -15.11
CA TYR A 17 -7.89 5.71 -14.41
C TYR A 17 -7.56 7.13 -14.88
N ALA A 18 -6.26 7.45 -14.99
CA ALA A 18 -5.81 8.75 -15.49
C ALA A 18 -6.34 9.04 -16.89
N GLU A 19 -6.25 8.07 -17.79
CA GLU A 19 -6.72 8.19 -19.16
C GLU A 19 -8.24 8.34 -19.23
N THR A 20 -8.97 7.48 -18.51
CA THR A 20 -10.45 7.45 -18.53
C THR A 20 -11.08 8.73 -18.00
N TYR A 21 -10.52 9.29 -16.93
CA TYR A 21 -11.07 10.46 -16.23
C TYR A 21 -10.30 11.76 -16.48
N GLY A 22 -9.36 11.78 -17.44
CA GLY A 22 -8.57 12.96 -17.81
C GLY A 22 -7.70 13.50 -16.67
N LYS A 23 -7.27 12.63 -15.75
CA LYS A 23 -6.43 13.04 -14.59
C LYS A 23 -4.97 13.18 -15.03
N LYS A 24 -4.28 14.20 -14.50
CA LYS A 24 -2.85 14.43 -14.77
C LYS A 24 -2.00 13.69 -13.75
N LEU A 25 -1.94 12.39 -13.84
CA LEU A 25 -1.11 11.52 -13.01
C LEU A 25 -0.38 10.47 -13.85
N ILE A 26 0.68 9.92 -13.30
CA ILE A 26 1.41 8.78 -13.83
C ILE A 26 1.74 7.81 -12.71
N ALA A 27 1.52 6.52 -12.96
CA ALA A 27 1.96 5.44 -12.10
C ALA A 27 3.07 4.64 -12.79
N TYR A 28 4.06 4.23 -12.00
CA TYR A 28 5.19 3.44 -12.50
C TYR A 28 5.75 2.54 -11.42
N ARG A 29 6.40 1.44 -11.84
CA ARG A 29 7.11 0.56 -10.89
C ARG A 29 8.38 1.23 -10.42
N HIS A 30 8.62 1.15 -9.10
CA HIS A 30 9.87 1.57 -8.52
C HIS A 30 10.89 0.45 -8.64
N TYR A 31 11.87 0.60 -9.54
CA TYR A 31 12.88 -0.41 -9.75
C TYR A 31 13.91 -0.45 -8.64
N GLN A 32 14.21 -1.66 -8.17
CA GLN A 32 15.28 -1.90 -7.22
C GLN A 32 16.64 -1.66 -7.89
N MET A 33 17.46 -0.80 -7.31
CA MET A 33 18.87 -0.71 -7.66
C MET A 33 19.62 -1.94 -7.13
N ARG A 34 20.63 -2.40 -7.90
CA ARG A 34 21.30 -3.71 -7.72
C ARG A 34 21.85 -4.00 -6.31
N TYR A 35 22.04 -2.98 -5.47
CA TYR A 35 22.62 -3.09 -4.12
C TYR A 35 21.83 -2.35 -3.05
N GLN A 36 20.65 -1.85 -3.37
CA GLN A 36 19.78 -1.17 -2.40
C GLN A 36 18.48 -1.95 -2.21
N PRO A 37 17.97 -2.07 -0.99
CA PRO A 37 16.66 -2.67 -0.77
C PRO A 37 15.59 -1.83 -1.49
N GLN A 38 14.70 -2.49 -2.19
CA GLN A 38 13.54 -1.84 -2.80
C GLN A 38 12.69 -1.20 -1.69
N LEU A 39 12.26 0.02 -1.96
CA LEU A 39 11.35 0.77 -1.11
C LEU A 39 10.09 1.00 -1.95
N PHE A 40 8.98 0.43 -1.54
CA PHE A 40 7.73 0.42 -2.27
C PHE A 40 7.82 -0.14 -3.71
N ASP A 41 6.76 -0.73 -4.18
CA ASP A 41 6.71 -1.40 -5.49
C ASP A 41 6.25 -0.45 -6.60
N VAL A 42 5.27 0.42 -6.30
CA VAL A 42 4.65 1.34 -7.26
C VAL A 42 4.62 2.76 -6.69
N LEU A 43 4.98 3.73 -7.53
CA LEU A 43 4.84 5.14 -7.23
C LEU A 43 3.78 5.76 -8.14
N VAL A 44 3.00 6.70 -7.57
CA VAL A 44 1.99 7.48 -8.30
C VAL A 44 2.26 8.96 -8.08
N ASP A 45 2.49 9.68 -9.16
CA ASP A 45 2.79 11.11 -9.18
C ASP A 45 1.73 11.87 -9.95
N SER A 46 1.32 13.02 -9.45
CA SER A 46 0.38 13.92 -10.12
C SER A 46 0.75 15.39 -10.00
N ARG A 47 0.12 16.22 -10.84
CA ARG A 47 0.13 17.68 -10.72
C ARG A 47 -1.32 18.19 -10.60
N PRO A 48 -1.66 18.97 -9.61
CA PRO A 48 -0.97 19.27 -8.35
C PRO A 48 -0.95 18.02 -7.47
N ASN A 49 -0.13 17.93 -6.46
CA ASN A 49 0.22 16.79 -5.61
C ASN A 49 -0.97 16.01 -4.97
N GLU A 50 -2.09 15.83 -5.69
CA GLU A 50 -3.26 15.05 -5.24
C GLU A 50 -2.90 13.58 -5.02
N PHE A 51 -2.09 13.03 -5.93
CA PHE A 51 -1.69 11.62 -5.94
C PHE A 51 -0.17 11.50 -5.80
N TYR A 52 0.38 11.90 -4.68
CA TYR A 52 1.78 11.69 -4.35
C TYR A 52 1.89 10.47 -3.46
N LEU A 53 1.78 9.28 -4.10
CA LEU A 53 1.59 8.02 -3.39
C LEU A 53 2.78 7.08 -3.56
N ALA A 54 2.94 6.17 -2.59
CA ALA A 54 3.83 5.03 -2.65
C ALA A 54 3.06 3.78 -2.20
N LEU A 55 3.08 2.73 -3.02
CA LEU A 55 2.30 1.52 -2.83
C LEU A 55 3.23 0.33 -2.64
N GLU A 56 3.11 -0.35 -1.52
CA GLU A 56 3.69 -1.68 -1.28
C GLU A 56 2.64 -2.73 -1.61
N CYS A 57 2.96 -3.66 -2.49
CA CYS A 57 2.02 -4.65 -3.02
C CYS A 57 2.27 -6.02 -2.39
N LYS A 58 1.24 -6.60 -1.77
CA LYS A 58 1.30 -7.95 -1.21
C LYS A 58 0.11 -8.77 -1.67
N SER A 59 0.34 -10.04 -2.01
CA SER A 59 -0.73 -11.00 -2.32
C SER A 59 -0.77 -12.07 -1.27
N ILE A 60 -1.94 -12.35 -0.71
CA ILE A 60 -2.17 -13.42 0.26
C ILE A 60 -3.38 -14.26 -0.13
N ASP A 61 -3.38 -15.52 0.29
CA ASP A 61 -4.53 -16.40 0.20
C ASP A 61 -5.22 -16.44 1.58
N PRO A 62 -6.42 -15.84 1.71
CA PRO A 62 -7.11 -15.78 3.00
C PRO A 62 -7.61 -17.15 3.49
N SER A 63 -7.57 -18.20 2.66
CA SER A 63 -7.88 -19.57 3.09
C SER A 63 -6.72 -20.20 3.86
N THR A 64 -5.51 -19.70 3.70
CA THR A 64 -4.30 -20.24 4.33
C THR A 64 -3.77 -19.37 5.46
N VAL A 65 -4.09 -18.08 5.47
CA VAL A 65 -3.60 -17.14 6.48
C VAL A 65 -4.70 -16.20 6.96
N SER A 66 -4.84 -16.04 8.28
CA SER A 66 -5.82 -15.13 8.91
C SER A 66 -5.36 -13.69 8.95
N GLN A 67 -4.07 -13.43 8.77
CA GLN A 67 -3.49 -12.08 8.80
C GLN A 67 -2.24 -11.99 7.92
N LEU A 68 -1.89 -10.78 7.53
CA LEU A 68 -0.64 -10.51 6.81
C LEU A 68 0.49 -10.35 7.82
N TYR A 69 1.25 -11.42 8.03
CA TYR A 69 2.32 -11.47 9.04
C TYR A 69 3.54 -10.62 8.66
N PHE A 70 4.00 -9.75 9.56
CA PHE A 70 5.17 -8.91 9.34
C PHE A 70 6.43 -9.72 9.06
N LYS A 71 6.67 -10.77 9.85
CA LYS A 71 7.86 -11.62 9.69
C LYS A 71 7.91 -12.38 8.37
N GLN A 72 6.75 -12.73 7.79
CA GLN A 72 6.69 -13.55 6.57
C GLN A 72 6.65 -12.72 5.29
N HIS A 73 5.97 -11.54 5.35
CA HIS A 73 5.67 -10.76 4.16
C HIS A 73 6.55 -9.52 3.99
N PHE A 74 7.33 -9.17 5.02
CA PHE A 74 8.22 -8.02 4.98
C PHE A 74 9.67 -8.44 5.28
N SER A 75 10.59 -7.98 4.47
CA SER A 75 12.02 -8.30 4.60
C SER A 75 12.68 -7.52 5.73
N ALA A 76 13.76 -8.08 6.27
CA ALA A 76 14.59 -7.40 7.27
C ALA A 76 16.09 -7.51 6.91
N PRO A 77 16.54 -7.03 5.74
CA PRO A 77 17.94 -7.09 5.37
C PRO A 77 18.79 -6.26 6.35
N LYS A 78 19.94 -6.81 6.73
CA LYS A 78 20.86 -6.19 7.71
C LYS A 78 20.20 -5.89 9.07
N GLY A 79 19.15 -6.64 9.45
CA GLY A 79 18.46 -6.49 10.73
C GLY A 79 17.45 -5.33 10.80
N ILE A 80 17.31 -4.50 9.75
CA ILE A 80 16.35 -3.40 9.73
C ILE A 80 15.10 -3.84 8.98
N HIS A 81 13.96 -3.88 9.68
CA HIS A 81 12.70 -4.31 9.13
C HIS A 81 12.18 -3.36 8.03
N GLN A 82 11.59 -3.92 6.96
CA GLN A 82 11.08 -3.16 5.81
C GLN A 82 10.11 -2.05 6.24
N VAL A 83 9.18 -2.32 7.17
CA VAL A 83 8.23 -1.32 7.68
C VAL A 83 8.93 -0.09 8.26
N ILE A 84 10.08 -0.27 8.92
CA ILE A 84 10.87 0.86 9.47
C ILE A 84 11.45 1.68 8.33
N ARG A 85 12.17 1.04 7.40
CA ARG A 85 12.82 1.73 6.26
C ARG A 85 11.81 2.51 5.41
N GLU A 86 10.68 1.90 5.11
CA GLU A 86 9.63 2.53 4.29
C GLU A 86 8.93 3.66 5.03
N SER A 87 8.71 3.54 6.34
CA SER A 87 8.18 4.63 7.16
C SER A 87 9.12 5.85 7.20
N GLU A 88 10.43 5.62 7.31
CA GLU A 88 11.45 6.67 7.24
C GLU A 88 11.47 7.33 5.86
N TRP A 89 11.45 6.52 4.79
CA TRP A 89 11.43 7.02 3.43
C TRP A 89 10.18 7.86 3.13
N LEU A 90 8.99 7.43 3.58
CA LEU A 90 7.77 8.23 3.47
C LEU A 90 7.88 9.57 4.20
N SER A 91 8.49 9.56 5.40
CA SER A 91 8.72 10.79 6.16
C SER A 91 9.64 11.78 5.43
N LEU A 92 10.65 11.27 4.74
CA LEU A 92 11.61 12.09 3.98
C LEU A 92 11.05 12.54 2.63
N SER A 93 10.36 11.65 1.91
CA SER A 93 9.83 11.95 0.58
C SER A 93 8.55 12.79 0.62
N GLY A 94 7.82 12.81 1.73
CA GLY A 94 6.52 13.47 1.87
C GLY A 94 5.38 12.73 1.15
N ARG A 95 5.61 11.50 0.65
CA ARG A 95 4.59 10.69 0.00
C ARG A 95 3.61 10.10 1.01
N ASN A 96 2.39 9.88 0.56
CA ASN A 96 1.42 9.09 1.30
C ASN A 96 1.58 7.61 0.92
N GLY A 97 1.78 6.75 1.92
CA GLY A 97 1.98 5.33 1.72
C GLY A 97 0.71 4.50 1.86
N PHE A 98 0.60 3.46 1.05
CA PHE A 98 -0.38 2.40 1.19
C PHE A 98 0.28 1.03 1.10
N LEU A 99 -0.21 0.10 1.90
CA LEU A 99 -0.06 -1.32 1.65
C LEU A 99 -1.28 -1.77 0.83
N VAL A 100 -1.06 -2.19 -0.40
CA VAL A 100 -2.12 -2.73 -1.25
C VAL A 100 -2.10 -4.24 -1.15
N VAL A 101 -3.16 -4.82 -0.60
CA VAL A 101 -3.26 -6.26 -0.35
C VAL A 101 -4.21 -6.90 -1.33
N GLU A 102 -3.70 -7.79 -2.18
CA GLU A 102 -4.52 -8.64 -3.03
C GLU A 102 -4.91 -9.91 -2.29
N LEU A 103 -6.22 -10.15 -2.14
CA LEU A 103 -6.75 -11.38 -1.59
C LEU A 103 -7.07 -12.36 -2.71
N ARG A 104 -6.27 -13.43 -2.85
CA ARG A 104 -6.42 -14.51 -3.85
C ARG A 104 -7.13 -15.70 -3.21
N ARG A 105 -8.38 -15.91 -3.57
CA ARG A 105 -9.20 -17.02 -3.03
C ARG A 105 -9.13 -18.32 -3.86
N GLY A 106 -8.13 -18.42 -4.78
CA GLY A 106 -7.95 -19.58 -5.65
C GLY A 106 -8.61 -19.45 -7.01
N LYS A 107 -8.36 -20.44 -7.89
CA LYS A 107 -8.80 -20.42 -9.30
C LYS A 107 -10.33 -20.36 -9.39
N GLY A 108 -10.84 -19.45 -10.22
CA GLY A 108 -12.27 -19.25 -10.45
C GLY A 108 -13.01 -18.49 -9.34
N LYS A 109 -12.33 -18.10 -8.27
CA LYS A 109 -12.89 -17.29 -7.18
C LYS A 109 -12.54 -15.81 -7.34
N HIS A 110 -13.33 -14.98 -6.69
CA HIS A 110 -13.20 -13.54 -6.71
C HIS A 110 -11.88 -13.07 -6.10
N THR A 111 -11.16 -12.22 -6.81
CA THR A 111 -9.93 -11.58 -6.35
C THR A 111 -10.19 -10.10 -6.17
N SER A 112 -9.82 -9.57 -5.02
CA SER A 112 -9.99 -8.15 -4.68
C SER A 112 -8.68 -7.59 -4.14
N CYS A 113 -8.41 -6.30 -4.35
CA CYS A 113 -7.33 -5.60 -3.68
C CYS A 113 -7.89 -4.55 -2.71
N PHE A 114 -7.17 -4.32 -1.61
CA PHE A 114 -7.54 -3.44 -0.51
C PHE A 114 -6.43 -2.44 -0.26
N PHE A 115 -6.77 -1.16 -0.09
CA PHE A 115 -5.81 -0.08 0.15
C PHE A 115 -5.73 0.24 1.64
N VAL A 116 -4.78 -0.37 2.32
CA VAL A 116 -4.53 -0.15 3.76
C VAL A 116 -3.58 1.02 3.93
N PRO A 117 -3.94 2.12 4.62
CA PRO A 117 -3.04 3.24 4.84
C PRO A 117 -1.77 2.79 5.56
N TRP A 118 -0.59 3.23 5.08
CA TRP A 118 0.70 2.83 5.64
C TRP A 118 0.85 3.13 7.13
N ARG A 119 0.20 4.17 7.61
CA ARG A 119 0.17 4.50 9.04
C ARG A 119 -0.45 3.39 9.90
N SER A 120 -1.48 2.69 9.39
CA SER A 120 -2.05 1.53 10.09
C SER A 120 -1.03 0.39 10.14
N VAL A 121 -0.28 0.16 9.06
CA VAL A 121 0.82 -0.80 9.00
C VAL A 121 1.89 -0.46 10.05
N SER A 122 2.37 0.78 10.03
CA SER A 122 3.39 1.28 10.95
C SER A 122 2.93 1.26 12.41
N TYR A 123 1.65 1.57 12.66
CA TYR A 123 1.07 1.54 14.01
C TYR A 123 1.04 0.12 14.57
N ASN A 124 0.47 -0.84 13.83
CA ASN A 124 0.40 -2.24 14.26
C ASN A 124 1.80 -2.83 14.48
N PHE A 125 2.74 -2.54 13.59
CA PHE A 125 4.12 -2.97 13.75
C PHE A 125 4.77 -2.43 15.04
N LYS A 126 4.59 -1.14 15.34
CA LYS A 126 5.12 -0.49 16.55
C LYS A 126 4.43 -0.93 17.83
N ALA A 127 3.16 -1.32 17.73
CA ALA A 127 2.41 -1.91 18.86
C ALA A 127 2.89 -3.33 19.20
N GLY A 128 3.76 -3.93 18.38
CA GLY A 128 4.26 -5.29 18.59
C GLY A 128 3.31 -6.37 18.06
N GLU A 129 2.33 -6.00 17.25
CA GLU A 129 1.44 -6.96 16.61
C GLU A 129 2.22 -7.88 15.66
N LYS A 130 1.75 -9.12 15.51
CA LYS A 130 2.40 -10.10 14.62
C LYS A 130 2.18 -9.81 13.14
N GLY A 131 1.16 -9.04 12.79
CA GLY A 131 0.76 -8.73 11.43
C GLY A 131 -0.43 -7.77 11.39
N ILE A 132 -1.05 -7.65 10.22
CA ILE A 132 -2.28 -6.90 10.00
C ILE A 132 -3.41 -7.91 9.83
N ASP A 133 -4.41 -7.84 10.71
CA ASP A 133 -5.56 -8.72 10.69
C ASP A 133 -6.37 -8.57 9.40
N SER A 134 -6.92 -9.68 8.89
CA SER A 134 -7.78 -9.68 7.71
C SER A 134 -9.01 -8.79 7.87
N GLU A 135 -9.55 -8.63 9.09
CA GLU A 135 -10.65 -7.72 9.34
C GLU A 135 -10.25 -6.25 9.13
N ILE A 136 -9.05 -5.86 9.52
CA ILE A 136 -8.53 -4.50 9.28
C ILE A 136 -8.38 -4.28 7.77
N ILE A 137 -7.84 -5.26 7.06
CA ILE A 137 -7.65 -5.20 5.61
C ILE A 137 -9.00 -5.04 4.91
N THR A 138 -9.98 -5.89 5.21
CA THR A 138 -11.27 -5.93 4.51
C THR A 138 -12.19 -4.75 4.81
N ARG A 139 -11.90 -3.94 5.82
CA ARG A 139 -12.58 -2.66 6.10
C ARG A 139 -12.03 -1.48 5.29
N CYS A 140 -10.92 -1.66 4.61
CA CYS A 140 -10.32 -0.62 3.78
C CYS A 140 -10.97 -0.54 2.39
N PRO A 141 -10.84 0.58 1.68
CA PRO A 141 -11.32 0.71 0.31
C PRO A 141 -10.81 -0.44 -0.57
N SER A 142 -11.69 -1.01 -1.38
CA SER A 142 -11.40 -2.19 -2.17
C SER A 142 -11.85 -2.07 -3.62
N CYS A 143 -11.13 -2.75 -4.50
CA CYS A 143 -11.47 -2.89 -5.90
C CYS A 143 -11.37 -4.36 -6.31
N ASP A 144 -12.36 -4.83 -7.08
CA ASP A 144 -12.44 -6.19 -7.57
C ASP A 144 -11.73 -6.37 -8.91
N LYS A 145 -11.04 -7.50 -9.07
CA LYS A 145 -10.44 -7.89 -10.34
C LYS A 145 -11.51 -8.47 -11.26
N ARG A 146 -11.83 -7.79 -12.37
CA ARG A 146 -12.81 -8.20 -13.36
C ARG A 146 -12.12 -8.38 -14.72
N GLY A 147 -12.38 -9.51 -15.40
CA GLY A 147 -11.72 -9.80 -16.69
C GLY A 147 -10.18 -9.77 -16.62
N GLY A 148 -9.61 -10.12 -15.47
CA GLY A 148 -8.17 -10.11 -15.25
C GLY A 148 -7.57 -8.73 -14.95
N LYS A 149 -8.36 -7.67 -14.79
CA LYS A 149 -7.91 -6.29 -14.58
C LYS A 149 -8.58 -5.66 -13.36
N TYR A 150 -7.86 -4.75 -12.69
CA TYR A 150 -8.45 -3.81 -11.74
C TYR A 150 -8.86 -2.54 -12.49
N THR A 151 -10.04 -2.01 -12.19
CA THR A 151 -10.55 -0.77 -12.79
C THR A 151 -10.95 0.18 -11.68
N PHE A 152 -10.31 1.34 -11.63
CA PHE A 152 -10.61 2.38 -10.66
C PHE A 152 -11.58 3.39 -11.24
N ASP A 153 -12.51 3.86 -10.40
CA ASP A 153 -13.42 4.96 -10.68
C ASP A 153 -13.23 6.09 -9.66
N ASP A 154 -13.88 7.23 -9.89
CA ASP A 154 -13.77 8.38 -9.00
C ASP A 154 -14.28 8.07 -7.58
N GLU A 155 -15.32 7.25 -7.43
CA GLU A 155 -15.88 6.89 -6.12
C GLU A 155 -14.86 6.09 -5.29
N PHE A 156 -14.24 5.08 -5.90
CA PHE A 156 -13.20 4.29 -5.25
C PHE A 156 -11.98 5.16 -4.88
N ILE A 157 -11.52 6.00 -5.80
CA ILE A 157 -10.38 6.88 -5.55
C ILE A 157 -10.66 7.90 -4.45
N GLU A 158 -11.88 8.46 -4.40
CA GLU A 158 -12.29 9.32 -3.28
C GLU A 158 -12.22 8.58 -1.93
N GLN A 159 -12.66 7.32 -1.87
CA GLN A 159 -12.55 6.53 -0.65
C GLN A 159 -11.09 6.35 -0.23
N VAL A 160 -10.18 6.06 -1.18
CA VAL A 160 -8.73 5.94 -0.93
C VAL A 160 -8.16 7.25 -0.40
N VAL A 161 -8.49 8.39 -1.02
CA VAL A 161 -8.00 9.72 -0.61
C VAL A 161 -8.52 10.10 0.77
N ARG A 162 -9.81 9.87 1.05
CA ARG A 162 -10.39 10.12 2.40
C ARG A 162 -9.67 9.37 3.52
N MET A 163 -9.12 8.20 3.23
CA MET A 163 -8.30 7.48 4.20
C MET A 163 -7.01 8.21 4.57
N LEU A 164 -6.51 9.12 3.73
CA LEU A 164 -5.34 9.96 4.02
C LEU A 164 -5.70 11.11 4.97
N ASP A 165 -6.89 11.69 4.81
CA ASP A 165 -7.36 12.86 5.57
C ASP A 165 -7.92 12.51 6.94
N SER A 166 -8.41 11.28 7.12
CA SER A 166 -9.14 10.86 8.34
C SER A 166 -8.29 10.72 9.60
N TYR A 167 -7.00 11.11 9.58
CA TYR A 167 -6.13 11.07 10.75
C TYR A 167 -5.82 12.46 11.30
N PRO A 168 -5.95 12.66 12.62
CA PRO A 168 -5.66 13.94 13.25
C PRO A 168 -4.21 14.37 12.96
N LYS A 169 -4.04 15.61 12.52
CA LYS A 169 -2.71 16.25 12.31
C LYS A 169 -1.85 16.22 13.59
N ASP A 170 -2.47 15.95 14.74
CA ASP A 170 -1.82 15.85 16.05
C ASP A 170 -1.04 14.55 16.30
N ALA A 171 -1.21 13.51 15.47
CA ALA A 171 -0.38 12.31 15.55
C ALA A 171 1.12 12.63 15.34
N LYS A 172 1.45 13.72 14.62
CA LYS A 172 2.83 14.22 14.50
C LYS A 172 3.39 14.75 15.81
N LYS A 173 2.57 15.30 16.73
CA LYS A 173 2.99 15.81 18.04
C LYS A 173 3.21 14.69 19.07
N ALA A 174 2.37 13.66 19.05
CA ALA A 174 2.52 12.50 19.94
C ALA A 174 3.82 11.72 19.63
N TYR A 175 4.26 11.72 18.37
CA TYR A 175 5.45 11.05 17.90
C TYR A 175 6.75 11.68 18.44
N LYS A 176 6.86 13.01 18.39
CA LYS A 176 8.05 13.73 18.91
C LYS A 176 8.22 13.56 20.41
N LYS A 177 7.15 13.43 21.18
CA LYS A 177 7.19 13.39 22.65
C LYS A 177 7.67 12.05 23.23
N LYS A 178 7.64 10.96 22.46
CA LYS A 178 7.99 9.60 22.92
C LYS A 178 9.44 9.19 22.63
N TRP A 179 10.14 9.92 21.76
CA TRP A 179 11.52 9.60 21.31
C TRP A 179 12.55 10.69 21.63
N SER A 180 12.19 11.68 22.44
CA SER A 180 13.09 12.71 22.97
C SER A 180 13.49 12.46 24.44
N LYS A 181 13.57 11.17 24.81
CA LYS A 181 14.19 10.76 26.09
C LYS A 181 15.23 9.70 25.83
#